data_79a8b44600cd88bba552788280bb98bf
#
_entry.id   79a8b44600cd88bba552788280bb98bf
#
_cell.length_a   1.000
_cell.length_b   1.000
_cell.length_c   1.000
_cell.angle_alpha   90.00
_cell.angle_beta   90.00
_cell.angle_gamma   90.00
#
_symmetry.space_group_name_H-M   'P 1'
#
loop_
_entity.id
_entity.type
_entity.pdbx_description
1 polymer ?
#
loop_
_entity_poly.entity_id
_entity_poly.type
_entity_poly.pdbx_seq_one_letter_code
_entity_poly.pdbx_strand_id
1 'polypeptide(L)'
;MFIRGTDTGIRCLSPRIIVLMRILLVEDERRVASVVSRALRENSYDVDWADTGEKALELAAQTPYDSVLLDVRLPGVSGIEVCRKLRESKVDTPILMLTARGLVEQRVEGLDAGADDYLTKPFAINELLARVRALIRRRAGDRRVLRYGDLELDRVRRRVTNAGRTIALTSKEFALLEFLLSRAPDTVPRSEIMEHVWDVQFDTETNLVEVYINRLRQKIAGAGNSKLIHTVHGVGYCLRAE
;
A
#
# COMPACT_ATOMS: atom_id res chain seq x y z
N MET A 1 -44.75 34.16 9.00
CA MET A 1 -44.34 33.68 7.67
C MET A 1 -42.96 33.10 7.79
N PHE A 2 -42.88 31.76 8.03
CA PHE A 2 -41.66 31.04 8.30
C PHE A 2 -40.98 30.63 6.99
N ILE A 3 -39.75 31.09 6.77
CA ILE A 3 -38.91 30.65 5.66
C ILE A 3 -38.08 29.46 6.16
N ARG A 4 -38.32 28.28 5.60
CA ARG A 4 -37.53 27.08 5.83
C ARG A 4 -36.20 27.23 5.12
N GLY A 5 -35.11 27.27 5.89
CA GLY A 5 -33.75 27.11 5.41
C GLY A 5 -33.51 25.66 5.01
N THR A 6 -33.12 25.42 3.79
CA THR A 6 -32.63 24.14 3.29
C THR A 6 -31.23 23.91 3.80
N ASP A 7 -31.12 23.03 4.77
CA ASP A 7 -29.85 22.53 5.30
C ASP A 7 -29.20 21.60 4.26
N THR A 8 -28.36 22.16 3.43
CA THR A 8 -27.50 21.40 2.53
C THR A 8 -26.29 20.91 3.33
N GLY A 9 -26.47 19.78 4.00
CA GLY A 9 -25.43 19.11 4.79
C GLY A 9 -24.25 18.69 3.94
N ILE A 10 -23.34 19.61 3.66
CA ILE A 10 -21.98 19.30 3.24
C ILE A 10 -21.29 18.71 4.45
N ARG A 11 -21.31 17.38 4.59
CA ARG A 11 -20.42 16.67 5.51
C ARG A 11 -19.00 17.00 5.10
N CYS A 12 -18.40 17.90 5.85
CA CYS A 12 -16.96 18.15 5.83
C CYS A 12 -16.28 16.83 6.25
N LEU A 13 -15.91 16.02 5.25
CA LEU A 13 -15.07 14.85 5.48
C LEU A 13 -13.69 15.38 5.86
N SER A 14 -13.33 15.23 7.12
CA SER A 14 -11.97 15.48 7.62
C SER A 14 -10.94 14.93 6.64
N PRO A 15 -9.78 15.58 6.43
CA PRO A 15 -8.75 15.10 5.54
C PRO A 15 -8.35 13.70 5.99
N ARG A 16 -8.75 12.68 5.24
CA ARG A 16 -8.32 11.30 5.46
C ARG A 16 -6.84 11.25 5.13
N ILE A 17 -6.02 11.25 6.15
CA ILE A 17 -4.59 10.94 6.02
C ILE A 17 -4.51 9.59 5.29
N ILE A 18 -3.82 9.62 4.14
CA ILE A 18 -3.62 8.43 3.34
C ILE A 18 -2.64 7.56 4.05
N VAL A 19 -3.12 6.43 4.46
CA VAL A 19 -2.25 5.33 4.85
C VAL A 19 -2.13 4.42 3.63
N LEU A 20 -1.03 4.53 2.88
CA LEU A 20 -0.62 3.45 2.00
C LEU A 20 -0.60 2.16 2.81
N MET A 21 -0.83 1.04 2.16
CA MET A 21 -0.68 -0.25 2.83
C MET A 21 0.78 -0.40 3.24
N ARG A 22 1.02 -0.38 4.54
CA ARG A 22 2.36 -0.35 5.12
C ARG A 22 2.79 -1.74 5.54
N ILE A 23 3.98 -2.12 5.13
CA ILE A 23 4.54 -3.44 5.38
C ILE A 23 5.81 -3.29 6.22
N LEU A 24 5.90 -4.06 7.30
CA LEU A 24 7.14 -4.24 8.02
C LEU A 24 7.88 -5.44 7.46
N LEU A 25 9.05 -5.22 6.89
CA LEU A 25 9.96 -6.27 6.44
C LEU A 25 11.04 -6.48 7.50
N VAL A 26 11.15 -7.70 8.02
CA VAL A 26 12.14 -8.09 9.01
C VAL A 26 13.05 -9.14 8.40
N GLU A 27 14.28 -8.74 8.08
CA GLU A 27 15.26 -9.55 7.35
C GLU A 27 16.66 -9.03 7.63
N ASP A 28 17.56 -9.86 8.10
CA ASP A 28 18.94 -9.48 8.45
C ASP A 28 19.86 -9.41 7.23
N GLU A 29 19.54 -10.17 6.16
CA GLU A 29 20.33 -10.17 4.94
C GLU A 29 19.96 -8.95 4.06
N ARG A 30 20.82 -7.92 4.05
CA ARG A 30 20.60 -6.67 3.29
C ARG A 30 20.29 -6.86 1.82
N ARG A 31 20.85 -7.89 1.17
CA ARG A 31 20.61 -8.16 -0.25
C ARG A 31 19.17 -8.61 -0.47
N VAL A 32 18.69 -9.55 0.36
CA VAL A 32 17.30 -10.02 0.32
C VAL A 32 16.35 -8.87 0.65
N ALA A 33 16.61 -8.15 1.73
CA ALA A 33 15.82 -6.99 2.15
C ALA A 33 15.70 -5.95 1.05
N SER A 34 16.80 -5.62 0.35
CA SER A 34 16.78 -4.63 -0.74
C SER A 34 15.91 -5.08 -1.92
N VAL A 35 16.03 -6.34 -2.34
CA VAL A 35 15.25 -6.88 -3.47
C VAL A 35 13.75 -6.94 -3.11
N VAL A 36 13.43 -7.41 -1.91
CA VAL A 36 12.04 -7.52 -1.43
C VAL A 36 11.42 -6.15 -1.25
N SER A 37 12.12 -5.21 -0.58
CA SER A 37 11.64 -3.84 -0.38
C SER A 37 11.37 -3.13 -1.71
N ARG A 38 12.28 -3.25 -2.68
CA ARG A 38 12.08 -2.68 -4.01
C ARG A 38 10.84 -3.25 -4.69
N ALA A 39 10.68 -4.57 -4.68
CA ALA A 39 9.53 -5.21 -5.30
C ALA A 39 8.21 -4.80 -4.63
N LEU A 40 8.18 -4.65 -3.32
CA LEU A 40 7.01 -4.17 -2.60
C LEU A 40 6.69 -2.71 -2.94
N ARG A 41 7.69 -1.81 -2.94
CA ARG A 41 7.50 -0.39 -3.32
C ARG A 41 7.03 -0.22 -4.75
N GLU A 42 7.59 -0.99 -5.70
CA GLU A 42 7.11 -1.03 -7.09
C GLU A 42 5.65 -1.49 -7.21
N ASN A 43 5.13 -2.18 -6.18
CA ASN A 43 3.74 -2.58 -6.05
C ASN A 43 2.92 -1.69 -5.11
N SER A 44 3.37 -0.43 -4.87
CA SER A 44 2.65 0.60 -4.10
C SER A 44 2.43 0.23 -2.63
N TYR A 45 3.39 -0.46 -2.02
CA TYR A 45 3.44 -0.64 -0.58
C TYR A 45 4.47 0.34 0.02
N ASP A 46 4.13 0.92 1.16
CA ASP A 46 5.13 1.58 2.01
C ASP A 46 5.86 0.51 2.82
N VAL A 47 7.19 0.59 2.91
CA VAL A 47 7.99 -0.49 3.49
C VAL A 47 8.99 0.08 4.49
N ASP A 48 8.82 -0.31 5.74
CA ASP A 48 9.83 -0.17 6.77
C ASP A 48 10.63 -1.47 6.87
N TRP A 49 11.94 -1.31 7.07
CA TRP A 49 12.85 -2.44 7.20
C TRP A 49 13.50 -2.48 8.59
N ALA A 50 13.43 -3.64 9.21
CA ALA A 50 14.14 -4.01 10.42
C ALA A 50 15.13 -5.13 10.12
N ASP A 51 16.35 -4.98 10.57
CA ASP A 51 17.43 -5.96 10.42
C ASP A 51 17.58 -6.88 11.65
N THR A 52 16.82 -6.62 12.72
CA THR A 52 16.76 -7.42 13.95
C THR A 52 15.33 -7.56 14.48
N GLY A 53 15.12 -8.59 15.31
CA GLY A 53 13.83 -8.82 15.95
C GLY A 53 13.44 -7.71 16.93
N GLU A 54 14.41 -7.15 17.65
CA GLU A 54 14.20 -6.06 18.61
C GLU A 54 13.67 -4.81 17.91
N LYS A 55 14.33 -4.42 16.81
CA LYS A 55 13.91 -3.27 16.00
C LYS A 55 12.53 -3.49 15.38
N ALA A 56 12.21 -4.72 14.98
CA ALA A 56 10.89 -5.06 14.48
C ALA A 56 9.79 -4.84 15.54
N LEU A 57 10.03 -5.26 16.77
CA LEU A 57 9.10 -5.04 17.89
C LEU A 57 8.94 -3.56 18.21
N GLU A 58 10.03 -2.79 18.20
CA GLU A 58 10.00 -1.35 18.41
C GLU A 58 9.14 -0.65 17.34
N LEU A 59 9.39 -0.93 16.07
CA LEU A 59 8.63 -0.36 14.95
C LEU A 59 7.14 -0.75 15.01
N ALA A 60 6.85 -2.01 15.32
CA ALA A 60 5.47 -2.49 15.41
C ALA A 60 4.69 -1.88 16.60
N ALA A 61 5.37 -1.47 17.65
CA ALA A 61 4.75 -0.76 18.78
C ALA A 61 4.41 0.70 18.45
N GLN A 62 5.19 1.34 17.55
CA GLN A 62 5.04 2.76 17.20
C GLN A 62 4.13 2.97 15.98
N THR A 63 4.05 1.99 15.10
CA THR A 63 3.41 2.12 13.79
C THR A 63 2.50 0.95 13.49
N PRO A 64 1.23 1.21 13.07
CA PRO A 64 0.36 0.16 12.58
C PRO A 64 0.77 -0.29 11.18
N TYR A 65 0.94 -1.60 10.98
CA TYR A 65 1.23 -2.23 9.70
C TYR A 65 0.04 -3.03 9.19
N ASP A 66 -0.08 -3.13 7.85
CA ASP A 66 -1.10 -3.95 7.18
C ASP A 66 -0.63 -5.41 7.01
N SER A 67 0.69 -5.65 7.01
CA SER A 67 1.30 -6.98 7.06
C SER A 67 2.74 -6.90 7.58
N VAL A 68 3.21 -8.00 8.17
CA VAL A 68 4.62 -8.20 8.57
C VAL A 68 5.19 -9.36 7.75
N LEU A 69 6.32 -9.14 7.10
CA LEU A 69 7.14 -10.18 6.48
C LEU A 69 8.31 -10.44 7.43
N LEU A 70 8.42 -11.65 7.94
CA LEU A 70 9.28 -11.95 9.08
C LEU A 70 10.17 -13.16 8.79
N ASP A 71 11.48 -12.93 8.67
CA ASP A 71 12.41 -14.06 8.61
C ASP A 71 12.39 -14.82 9.95
N VAL A 72 12.35 -16.14 9.85
CA VAL A 72 12.44 -17.03 11.02
C VAL A 72 13.79 -16.92 11.69
N ARG A 73 14.86 -16.80 10.87
CA ARG A 73 16.25 -16.77 11.37
C ARG A 73 16.76 -15.34 11.41
N LEU A 74 16.68 -14.74 12.59
CA LEU A 74 17.23 -13.42 12.87
C LEU A 74 18.31 -13.51 13.94
N PRO A 75 19.30 -12.62 13.94
CA PRO A 75 20.23 -12.51 15.05
C PRO A 75 19.52 -12.00 16.30
N GLY A 76 19.90 -12.51 17.46
CA GLY A 76 19.27 -12.15 18.74
C GLY A 76 17.89 -12.79 18.93
N VAL A 77 16.83 -12.01 18.88
CA VAL A 77 15.45 -12.48 19.01
C VAL A 77 14.99 -13.12 17.70
N SER A 78 14.68 -14.42 17.71
CA SER A 78 14.22 -15.15 16.53
C SER A 78 12.89 -14.63 16.00
N GLY A 79 12.63 -14.81 14.68
CA GLY A 79 11.36 -14.40 14.09
C GLY A 79 10.15 -15.09 14.73
N ILE A 80 10.28 -16.33 15.17
CA ILE A 80 9.21 -17.05 15.89
C ILE A 80 8.89 -16.35 17.21
N GLU A 81 9.93 -15.95 17.94
CA GLU A 81 9.76 -15.21 19.20
C GLU A 81 9.18 -13.80 18.97
N VAL A 82 9.60 -13.10 17.91
CA VAL A 82 8.98 -11.82 17.49
C VAL A 82 7.49 -12.01 17.22
N CYS A 83 7.11 -13.05 16.47
CA CYS A 83 5.71 -13.37 16.19
C CYS A 83 4.91 -13.56 17.50
N ARG A 84 5.43 -14.37 18.42
CA ARG A 84 4.80 -14.63 19.71
C ARG A 84 4.60 -13.35 20.51
N LYS A 85 5.62 -12.51 20.65
CA LYS A 85 5.56 -11.22 21.36
C LYS A 85 4.55 -10.26 20.71
N LEU A 86 4.46 -10.22 19.39
CA LEU A 86 3.44 -9.41 18.70
C LEU A 86 2.03 -9.89 19.05
N ARG A 87 1.77 -11.20 19.09
CA ARG A 87 0.47 -11.76 19.46
C ARG A 87 0.14 -11.54 20.92
N GLU A 88 1.08 -11.69 21.84
CA GLU A 88 0.93 -11.36 23.26
C GLU A 88 0.55 -9.90 23.48
N SER A 89 1.12 -9.00 22.65
CA SER A 89 0.78 -7.56 22.63
C SER A 89 -0.55 -7.26 21.91
N LYS A 90 -1.33 -8.28 21.54
CA LYS A 90 -2.62 -8.16 20.81
C LYS A 90 -2.49 -7.44 19.45
N VAL A 91 -1.34 -7.55 18.83
CA VAL A 91 -1.13 -7.07 17.45
C VAL A 91 -1.66 -8.13 16.50
N ASP A 92 -2.82 -7.88 15.89
CA ASP A 92 -3.47 -8.80 14.94
C ASP A 92 -2.98 -8.63 13.50
N THR A 93 -1.91 -7.87 13.25
CA THR A 93 -1.35 -7.67 11.91
C THR A 93 -0.98 -9.03 11.30
N PRO A 94 -1.41 -9.32 10.05
CA PRO A 94 -1.06 -10.58 9.39
C PRO A 94 0.44 -10.73 9.23
N ILE A 95 0.96 -11.90 9.61
CA ILE A 95 2.38 -12.23 9.58
C ILE A 95 2.63 -13.32 8.53
N LEU A 96 3.49 -13.01 7.55
CA LEU A 96 4.08 -13.96 6.61
C LEU A 96 5.48 -14.34 7.07
N MET A 97 5.65 -15.59 7.50
CA MET A 97 6.97 -16.10 7.85
C MET A 97 7.79 -16.44 6.61
N LEU A 98 9.04 -15.97 6.57
CA LEU A 98 10.03 -16.36 5.58
C LEU A 98 10.95 -17.41 6.20
N THR A 99 10.98 -18.62 5.63
CA THR A 99 11.69 -19.75 6.25
C THR A 99 12.59 -20.48 5.25
N ALA A 100 13.65 -21.11 5.71
CA ALA A 100 14.50 -21.94 4.87
C ALA A 100 13.79 -23.26 4.50
N ARG A 101 14.15 -23.81 3.33
CA ARG A 101 13.64 -25.10 2.84
C ARG A 101 14.02 -26.23 3.81
N GLY A 102 13.08 -27.09 4.18
CA GLY A 102 13.34 -28.36 4.85
C GLY A 102 13.00 -28.46 6.35
N LEU A 103 12.56 -27.35 6.99
CA LEU A 103 12.25 -27.36 8.42
C LEU A 103 10.74 -27.38 8.66
N VAL A 104 10.11 -28.56 8.52
CA VAL A 104 8.68 -28.75 8.81
C VAL A 104 8.38 -28.34 10.25
N GLU A 105 9.27 -28.65 11.18
CA GLU A 105 9.15 -28.31 12.60
C GLU A 105 9.07 -26.79 12.83
N GLN A 106 9.91 -26.01 12.17
CA GLN A 106 9.84 -24.52 12.27
C GLN A 106 8.56 -23.93 11.67
N ARG A 107 7.98 -24.61 10.68
CA ARG A 107 6.69 -24.19 10.09
C ARG A 107 5.54 -24.42 11.06
N VAL A 108 5.53 -25.58 11.73
CA VAL A 108 4.54 -25.91 12.78
C VAL A 108 4.71 -24.94 13.94
N GLU A 109 5.92 -24.76 14.43
CA GLU A 109 6.21 -23.83 15.54
C GLU A 109 5.84 -22.37 15.20
N GLY A 110 6.08 -21.93 13.95
CA GLY A 110 5.69 -20.59 13.49
C GLY A 110 4.17 -20.39 13.42
N LEU A 111 3.42 -21.41 12.98
CA LEU A 111 1.96 -21.38 12.98
C LEU A 111 1.41 -21.38 14.42
N ASP A 112 1.98 -22.20 15.30
CA ASP A 112 1.61 -22.24 16.73
C ASP A 112 1.95 -20.92 17.45
N ALA A 113 3.00 -20.21 16.99
CA ALA A 113 3.33 -18.86 17.44
C ALA A 113 2.35 -17.78 16.93
N GLY A 114 1.42 -18.13 16.03
CA GLY A 114 0.39 -17.24 15.51
C GLY A 114 0.69 -16.59 14.16
N ALA A 115 1.59 -17.16 13.35
CA ALA A 115 1.78 -16.73 11.97
C ALA A 115 0.56 -17.09 11.10
N ASP A 116 0.24 -16.27 10.11
CA ASP A 116 -0.94 -16.45 9.24
C ASP A 116 -0.62 -17.22 7.95
N ASP A 117 0.63 -17.20 7.49
CA ASP A 117 1.13 -17.95 6.35
C ASP A 117 2.67 -18.02 6.40
N TYR A 118 3.25 -18.84 5.54
CA TYR A 118 4.70 -18.96 5.40
C TYR A 118 5.12 -19.08 3.93
N LEU A 119 6.37 -18.69 3.65
CA LEU A 119 6.98 -18.75 2.34
C LEU A 119 8.41 -19.29 2.48
N THR A 120 8.75 -20.33 1.73
CA THR A 120 10.07 -20.96 1.81
C THR A 120 11.09 -20.27 0.92
N LYS A 121 12.25 -19.98 1.45
CA LYS A 121 13.43 -19.49 0.71
C LYS A 121 14.13 -20.64 -0.02
N PRO A 122 14.55 -20.50 -1.30
CA PRO A 122 14.36 -19.33 -2.14
C PRO A 122 12.92 -19.26 -2.70
N PHE A 123 12.39 -18.06 -2.86
CA PHE A 123 11.03 -17.82 -3.36
C PHE A 123 11.03 -16.91 -4.60
N ALA A 124 9.99 -17.03 -5.40
CA ALA A 124 9.72 -16.10 -6.48
C ALA A 124 9.05 -14.82 -5.92
N ILE A 125 9.47 -13.66 -6.39
CA ILE A 125 8.89 -12.37 -5.97
C ILE A 125 7.37 -12.32 -6.24
N ASN A 126 6.91 -12.87 -7.35
CA ASN A 126 5.49 -12.92 -7.67
C ASN A 126 4.68 -13.76 -6.65
N GLU A 127 5.27 -14.84 -6.10
CA GLU A 127 4.64 -15.64 -5.05
C GLU A 127 4.54 -14.83 -3.74
N LEU A 128 5.63 -14.19 -3.32
CA LEU A 128 5.64 -13.31 -2.15
C LEU A 128 4.54 -12.25 -2.25
N LEU A 129 4.49 -11.52 -3.37
CA LEU A 129 3.47 -10.49 -3.60
C LEU A 129 2.04 -11.06 -3.61
N ALA A 130 1.83 -12.27 -4.14
CA ALA A 130 0.52 -12.92 -4.12
C ALA A 130 0.07 -13.28 -2.70
N ARG A 131 0.98 -13.79 -1.86
CA ARG A 131 0.70 -14.11 -0.45
C ARG A 131 0.44 -12.86 0.39
N VAL A 132 1.26 -11.82 0.22
CA VAL A 132 1.04 -10.51 0.86
C VAL A 132 -0.37 -9.98 0.55
N ARG A 133 -0.75 -9.97 -0.75
CA ARG A 133 -2.10 -9.56 -1.14
C ARG A 133 -3.20 -10.43 -0.50
N ALA A 134 -2.99 -11.73 -0.40
CA ALA A 134 -3.96 -12.64 0.21
C ALA A 134 -4.15 -12.37 1.70
N LEU A 135 -3.06 -12.11 2.43
CA LEU A 135 -3.07 -11.79 3.85
C LEU A 135 -3.76 -10.45 4.13
N ILE A 136 -3.35 -9.40 3.43
CA ILE A 136 -3.97 -8.07 3.58
C ILE A 136 -5.47 -8.12 3.23
N ARG A 137 -5.87 -8.89 2.21
CA ARG A 137 -7.28 -9.03 1.81
C ARG A 137 -8.16 -9.56 2.94
N ARG A 138 -7.67 -10.48 3.76
CA ARG A 138 -8.44 -11.05 4.88
C ARG A 138 -8.78 -10.01 5.94
N ARG A 139 -7.95 -8.99 6.10
CA ARG A 139 -8.09 -7.97 7.14
C ARG A 139 -8.58 -6.60 6.65
N ALA A 140 -8.41 -6.28 5.39
CA ALA A 140 -8.66 -4.94 4.84
C ALA A 140 -10.17 -4.66 4.65
N GLY A 141 -10.89 -4.36 5.73
CA GLY A 141 -12.25 -3.81 5.68
C GLY A 141 -12.36 -2.57 4.77
N ASP A 142 -12.82 -1.44 5.27
CA ASP A 142 -13.04 -0.18 4.52
C ASP A 142 -11.81 0.44 3.82
N ARG A 143 -10.58 0.08 4.24
CA ARG A 143 -9.33 0.57 3.63
C ARG A 143 -9.00 -0.06 2.28
N ARG A 144 -9.71 -1.11 1.90
CA ARG A 144 -9.43 -1.89 0.69
C ARG A 144 -9.75 -1.14 -0.59
N VAL A 145 -10.83 -0.37 -0.61
CA VAL A 145 -11.33 0.29 -1.82
C VAL A 145 -11.35 1.80 -1.62
N LEU A 146 -10.57 2.50 -2.45
CA LEU A 146 -10.67 3.94 -2.58
C LEU A 146 -11.76 4.27 -3.59
N ARG A 147 -12.63 5.24 -3.26
CA ARG A 147 -13.73 5.65 -4.11
C ARG A 147 -13.76 7.16 -4.28
N TYR A 148 -14.00 7.58 -5.51
CA TYR A 148 -14.27 8.98 -5.82
C TYR A 148 -15.26 9.08 -7.00
N GLY A 149 -16.51 9.46 -6.74
CA GLY A 149 -17.59 9.33 -7.70
C GLY A 149 -17.76 7.87 -8.13
N ASP A 150 -17.80 7.64 -9.43
CA ASP A 150 -17.92 6.30 -10.02
C ASP A 150 -16.59 5.55 -10.14
N LEU A 151 -15.50 6.21 -9.79
CA LEU A 151 -14.17 5.61 -9.82
C LEU A 151 -13.90 4.83 -8.53
N GLU A 152 -13.60 3.56 -8.66
CA GLU A 152 -13.24 2.67 -7.57
C GLU A 152 -11.88 2.04 -7.83
N LEU A 153 -11.01 2.04 -6.82
CA LEU A 153 -9.71 1.39 -6.85
C LEU A 153 -9.60 0.38 -5.70
N ASP A 154 -9.62 -0.91 -6.05
CA ASP A 154 -9.36 -2.01 -5.09
C ASP A 154 -7.84 -2.19 -4.95
N ARG A 155 -7.31 -1.72 -3.84
CA ARG A 155 -5.87 -1.72 -3.52
C ARG A 155 -5.29 -3.13 -3.43
N VAL A 156 -6.07 -4.06 -2.93
CA VAL A 156 -5.65 -5.45 -2.69
C VAL A 156 -5.70 -6.27 -3.98
N ARG A 157 -6.79 -6.14 -4.75
CA ARG A 157 -6.92 -6.82 -6.04
C ARG A 157 -6.17 -6.12 -7.16
N ARG A 158 -5.65 -4.90 -6.89
CA ARG A 158 -5.05 -4.01 -7.89
C ARG A 158 -5.95 -3.82 -9.12
N ARG A 159 -7.23 -3.61 -8.84
CA ARG A 159 -8.26 -3.45 -9.85
C ARG A 159 -8.85 -2.06 -9.78
N VAL A 160 -9.00 -1.44 -10.93
CA VAL A 160 -9.66 -0.13 -11.07
C VAL A 160 -10.92 -0.30 -11.91
N THR A 161 -12.00 0.31 -11.47
CA THR A 161 -13.24 0.41 -12.25
C THR A 161 -13.73 1.85 -12.24
N ASN A 162 -14.33 2.29 -13.36
CA ASN A 162 -15.06 3.55 -13.47
C ASN A 162 -16.41 3.28 -14.10
N ALA A 163 -17.50 3.68 -13.45
CA ALA A 163 -18.87 3.37 -13.85
C ALA A 163 -19.07 1.87 -14.18
N GLY A 164 -18.50 0.98 -13.36
CA GLY A 164 -18.56 -0.48 -13.52
C GLY A 164 -17.61 -1.07 -14.59
N ARG A 165 -17.00 -0.24 -15.44
CA ARG A 165 -16.03 -0.70 -16.45
C ARG A 165 -14.64 -0.87 -15.84
N THR A 166 -14.01 -2.03 -16.04
CA THR A 166 -12.63 -2.28 -15.61
C THR A 166 -11.62 -1.53 -16.48
N ILE A 167 -10.66 -0.86 -15.83
CA ILE A 167 -9.58 -0.11 -16.45
C ILE A 167 -8.26 -0.86 -16.22
N ALA A 168 -7.56 -1.22 -17.29
CA ALA A 168 -6.24 -1.85 -17.19
C ALA A 168 -5.16 -0.78 -17.01
N LEU A 169 -4.49 -0.81 -15.86
CA LEU A 169 -3.39 0.07 -15.52
C LEU A 169 -2.08 -0.70 -15.33
N THR A 170 -0.98 -0.09 -15.72
CA THR A 170 0.36 -0.54 -15.33
C THR A 170 0.62 -0.27 -13.86
N SER A 171 1.65 -0.87 -13.26
CA SER A 171 1.97 -0.67 -11.84
C SER A 171 2.19 0.80 -11.48
N LYS A 172 2.86 1.59 -12.34
CA LYS A 172 3.10 3.02 -12.11
C LYS A 172 1.85 3.88 -12.29
N GLU A 173 1.00 3.56 -13.27
CA GLU A 173 -0.30 4.22 -13.44
C GLU A 173 -1.22 3.94 -12.25
N PHE A 174 -1.21 2.70 -11.76
CA PHE A 174 -1.97 2.31 -10.58
C PHE A 174 -1.50 3.07 -9.34
N ALA A 175 -0.18 3.12 -9.09
CA ALA A 175 0.41 3.86 -7.97
C ALA A 175 0.05 5.35 -8.01
N LEU A 176 0.16 5.97 -9.19
CA LEU A 176 -0.18 7.37 -9.39
C LEU A 176 -1.67 7.63 -9.11
N LEU A 177 -2.56 6.78 -9.64
CA LEU A 177 -3.99 6.93 -9.41
C LEU A 177 -4.35 6.70 -7.95
N GLU A 178 -3.78 5.67 -7.31
CA GLU A 178 -3.93 5.40 -5.89
C GLU A 178 -3.53 6.61 -5.06
N PHE A 179 -2.37 7.20 -5.37
CA PHE A 179 -1.86 8.37 -4.66
C PHE A 179 -2.79 9.57 -4.82
N LEU A 180 -3.25 9.89 -6.03
CA LEU A 180 -4.20 10.99 -6.25
C LEU A 180 -5.55 10.75 -5.57
N LEU A 181 -6.12 9.54 -5.68
CA LEU A 181 -7.38 9.17 -5.02
C LEU A 181 -7.32 9.34 -3.52
N SER A 182 -6.21 9.03 -2.97
CA SER A 182 -5.97 9.03 -1.54
C SER A 182 -5.81 10.44 -0.97
N ARG A 183 -5.43 11.43 -1.80
CA ARG A 183 -5.33 12.86 -1.46
C ARG A 183 -6.55 13.66 -1.92
N ALA A 184 -7.47 13.03 -2.65
CA ALA A 184 -8.65 13.73 -3.15
C ALA A 184 -9.49 14.34 -2.02
N PRO A 185 -9.95 15.58 -2.16
CA PRO A 185 -9.85 16.45 -3.36
C PRO A 185 -8.61 17.37 -3.38
N ASP A 186 -7.64 17.20 -2.50
CA ASP A 186 -6.50 18.08 -2.33
C ASP A 186 -5.57 18.08 -3.56
N THR A 187 -4.86 19.20 -3.74
CA THR A 187 -3.85 19.30 -4.80
C THR A 187 -2.54 18.69 -4.33
N VAL A 188 -2.03 17.73 -5.10
CA VAL A 188 -0.76 17.06 -4.85
C VAL A 188 0.34 17.73 -5.66
N PRO A 189 1.40 18.25 -5.02
CA PRO A 189 2.55 18.83 -5.71
C PRO A 189 3.25 17.82 -6.61
N ARG A 190 3.82 18.31 -7.73
CA ARG A 190 4.54 17.45 -8.69
C ARG A 190 5.74 16.74 -8.04
N SER A 191 6.48 17.43 -7.18
CA SER A 191 7.60 16.86 -6.43
C SER A 191 7.17 15.68 -5.54
N GLU A 192 6.05 15.83 -4.83
CA GLU A 192 5.50 14.79 -3.97
C GLU A 192 5.04 13.57 -4.78
N ILE A 193 4.47 13.79 -5.98
CA ILE A 193 4.13 12.71 -6.92
C ILE A 193 5.39 11.98 -7.38
N MET A 194 6.44 12.70 -7.72
CA MET A 194 7.71 12.11 -8.18
C MET A 194 8.36 11.27 -7.09
N GLU A 195 8.48 11.80 -5.90
CA GLU A 195 9.04 11.10 -4.74
C GLU A 195 8.23 9.83 -4.45
N HIS A 196 6.90 9.95 -4.38
CA HIS A 196 6.06 8.85 -3.96
C HIS A 196 5.94 7.72 -4.99
N VAL A 197 5.81 8.06 -6.28
CA VAL A 197 5.56 7.07 -7.35
C VAL A 197 6.85 6.53 -7.95
N TRP A 198 7.92 7.33 -8.01
CA TRP A 198 9.18 6.96 -8.67
C TRP A 198 10.38 6.86 -7.73
N ASP A 199 10.23 7.22 -6.45
CA ASP A 199 11.32 7.23 -5.46
C ASP A 199 12.49 8.16 -5.87
N VAL A 200 12.16 9.29 -6.51
CA VAL A 200 13.11 10.29 -7.01
C VAL A 200 12.93 11.59 -6.24
N GLN A 201 13.96 11.98 -5.47
CA GLN A 201 13.93 13.18 -4.63
C GLN A 201 14.22 14.49 -5.39
N PHE A 202 14.69 14.44 -6.63
CA PHE A 202 15.02 15.62 -7.41
C PHE A 202 14.18 15.68 -8.68
N ASP A 203 13.64 16.87 -8.93
CA ASP A 203 12.94 17.21 -10.18
C ASP A 203 13.99 17.26 -11.30
N THR A 204 14.26 16.12 -11.91
CA THR A 204 14.85 16.13 -13.22
C THR A 204 13.81 16.73 -14.15
N GLU A 205 14.18 17.66 -15.06
CA GLU A 205 13.32 18.36 -16.05
C GLU A 205 12.54 17.41 -16.97
N THR A 206 12.11 16.27 -16.47
CA THR A 206 11.39 15.25 -17.23
C THR A 206 9.88 15.47 -17.10
N ASN A 207 9.20 15.56 -18.23
CA ASN A 207 7.73 15.59 -18.31
C ASN A 207 7.08 14.24 -17.91
N LEU A 208 7.76 13.45 -17.06
CA LEU A 208 7.34 12.10 -16.70
C LEU A 208 5.95 12.06 -16.06
N VAL A 209 5.73 12.89 -15.04
CA VAL A 209 4.42 12.98 -14.36
C VAL A 209 3.33 13.35 -15.35
N GLU A 210 3.55 14.33 -16.23
CA GLU A 210 2.58 14.76 -17.23
C GLU A 210 2.21 13.65 -18.21
N VAL A 211 3.20 12.87 -18.66
CA VAL A 211 2.96 11.73 -19.54
C VAL A 211 2.04 10.72 -18.89
N TYR A 212 2.30 10.38 -17.62
CA TYR A 212 1.48 9.41 -16.88
C TYR A 212 0.08 9.96 -16.54
N ILE A 213 -0.01 11.23 -16.18
CA ILE A 213 -1.31 11.91 -15.98
C ILE A 213 -2.16 11.87 -17.26
N ASN A 214 -1.56 12.17 -18.40
CA ASN A 214 -2.28 12.14 -19.68
C ASN A 214 -2.71 10.71 -20.05
N ARG A 215 -1.89 9.69 -19.80
CA ARG A 215 -2.26 8.28 -19.99
C ARG A 215 -3.44 7.89 -19.07
N LEU A 216 -3.40 8.30 -17.81
CA LEU A 216 -4.49 8.05 -16.87
C LEU A 216 -5.78 8.73 -17.32
N ARG A 217 -5.72 9.99 -17.72
CA ARG A 217 -6.89 10.72 -18.26
C ARG A 217 -7.53 9.98 -19.41
N GLN A 218 -6.74 9.54 -20.39
CA GLN A 218 -7.23 8.79 -21.55
C GLN A 218 -7.91 7.48 -21.14
N LYS A 219 -7.31 6.73 -20.21
CA LYS A 219 -7.86 5.44 -19.76
C LYS A 219 -9.14 5.60 -18.92
N ILE A 220 -9.20 6.65 -18.10
CA ILE A 220 -10.34 6.93 -17.22
C ILE A 220 -11.49 7.54 -18.03
N ALA A 221 -11.23 8.51 -18.93
CA ALA A 221 -12.24 9.19 -19.74
C ALA A 221 -12.99 8.27 -20.72
N GLY A 222 -12.37 7.16 -21.15
CA GLY A 222 -13.03 6.17 -22.01
C GLY A 222 -14.26 5.48 -21.42
N ALA A 223 -14.62 5.79 -20.16
CA ALA A 223 -15.76 5.20 -19.45
C ALA A 223 -16.85 6.22 -19.05
N GLY A 224 -16.67 7.50 -19.37
CA GLY A 224 -17.59 8.57 -19.03
C GLY A 224 -16.91 9.94 -19.14
N ASN A 225 -17.67 10.95 -19.46
CA ASN A 225 -17.19 12.26 -19.91
C ASN A 225 -16.63 13.17 -18.78
N SER A 226 -16.32 12.65 -17.60
CA SER A 226 -15.85 13.47 -16.47
C SER A 226 -14.33 13.62 -16.46
N LYS A 227 -13.86 14.85 -16.56
CA LYS A 227 -12.47 15.23 -16.25
C LYS A 227 -12.21 15.07 -14.74
N LEU A 228 -11.90 13.87 -14.28
CA LEU A 228 -11.64 13.63 -12.87
C LEU A 228 -10.27 14.15 -12.40
N ILE A 229 -9.24 14.09 -13.25
CA ILE A 229 -7.89 14.56 -12.91
C ILE A 229 -7.68 15.98 -13.48
N HIS A 230 -7.53 16.95 -12.60
CA HIS A 230 -7.31 18.35 -12.95
C HIS A 230 -5.86 18.76 -12.78
N THR A 231 -5.40 19.68 -13.63
CA THR A 231 -4.09 20.34 -13.46
C THR A 231 -4.30 21.64 -12.70
N VAL A 232 -3.55 21.81 -11.63
CA VAL A 232 -3.42 23.09 -10.92
C VAL A 232 -2.11 23.70 -11.36
N HIS A 233 -2.21 24.69 -12.25
CA HIS A 233 -1.03 25.33 -12.89
C HIS A 233 -0.05 25.85 -11.84
N GLY A 234 1.23 25.54 -12.03
CA GLY A 234 2.31 25.94 -11.14
C GLY A 234 2.39 25.14 -9.82
N VAL A 235 1.46 24.22 -9.54
CA VAL A 235 1.42 23.45 -8.28
C VAL A 235 1.51 21.95 -8.54
N GLY A 236 0.52 21.37 -9.25
CA GLY A 236 0.44 19.92 -9.41
C GLY A 236 -0.89 19.45 -9.95
N TYR A 237 -1.42 18.37 -9.37
CA TYR A 237 -2.63 17.71 -9.84
C TYR A 237 -3.58 17.38 -8.69
N CYS A 238 -4.88 17.38 -8.98
CA CYS A 238 -5.89 16.96 -8.02
C CYS A 238 -6.97 16.11 -8.69
N LEU A 239 -7.67 15.34 -7.89
CA LEU A 239 -8.84 14.57 -8.29
C LEU A 239 -10.09 15.30 -7.79
N ARG A 240 -10.93 15.79 -8.73
CA ARG A 240 -12.18 16.50 -8.43
C ARG A 240 -13.27 16.01 -9.38
N ALA A 241 -14.51 15.89 -8.89
CA ALA A 241 -15.70 15.82 -9.73
C ALA A 241 -16.04 17.25 -10.20
N GLU A 242 -16.51 17.39 -11.43
CA GLU A 242 -17.10 18.64 -11.92
C GLU A 242 -18.44 18.91 -11.24
#